data_25fbc641b6b08eaf3bd0b10ba75abe8f
#
_entry.id   25fbc641b6b08eaf3bd0b10ba75abe8f
#
_cell.length_a   1.000
_cell.length_b   1.000
_cell.length_c   1.000
_cell.angle_alpha   90.00
_cell.angle_beta   90.00
_cell.angle_gamma   90.00
#
_symmetry.space_group_name_H-M   'P 1'
#
loop_
_entity.id
_entity.type
_entity.pdbx_description
1 polymer ?
#
loop_
_entity_poly.entity_id
_entity_poly.type
_entity_poly.pdbx_seq_one_letter_code
_entity_poly.pdbx_strand_id
1 'polypeptide(L)' 'MTSPDDRLTAKLEQLPISDDAPMCSLLRTTLLKHAQHGSDITEPTLLGLLAITGALEERLTRLEATIQPSPTP' A
#
# COMPACT_ATOMS: atom_id res chain seq x y z
N MET A 1 21.69 8.75 17.72
CA MET A 1 21.91 8.08 16.45
C MET A 1 20.65 7.37 16.01
N THR A 2 20.13 7.68 14.83
CA THR A 2 18.88 7.09 14.37
C THR A 2 19.17 5.74 13.73
N SER A 3 18.42 4.72 14.15
CA SER A 3 18.55 3.41 13.55
C SER A 3 17.89 3.40 12.18
N PRO A 4 18.22 2.45 11.30
CA PRO A 4 17.53 2.32 10.01
C PRO A 4 16.02 2.19 10.18
N ASP A 5 15.57 1.54 11.26
CA ASP A 5 14.15 1.37 11.53
C ASP A 5 13.48 2.71 11.84
N ASP A 6 14.20 3.60 12.54
CA ASP A 6 13.66 4.93 12.85
C ASP A 6 13.53 5.77 11.59
N ARG A 7 14.47 5.63 10.66
CA ARG A 7 14.39 6.33 9.38
C ARG A 7 13.21 5.85 8.56
N LEU A 8 13.02 4.54 8.54
CA LEU A 8 11.91 3.96 7.81
C LEU A 8 10.58 4.40 8.40
N THR A 9 10.50 4.40 9.74
CA THR A 9 9.31 4.85 10.45
C THR A 9 8.99 6.30 10.09
N ALA A 10 10.00 7.17 10.10
CA ALA A 10 9.81 8.57 9.75
C ALA A 10 9.33 8.73 8.32
N LYS A 11 9.90 7.96 7.40
CA LYS A 11 9.49 8.00 6.00
C LYS A 11 8.06 7.53 5.82
N LEU A 12 7.67 6.49 6.54
CA LEU A 12 6.29 5.99 6.49
C LEU A 12 5.30 7.05 6.98
N GLU A 13 5.64 7.73 8.07
CA GLU A 13 4.79 8.76 8.63
C GLU A 13 4.63 9.96 7.69
N GLN A 14 5.70 10.30 6.98
CA GLN A 14 5.71 11.47 6.11
C GLN A 14 5.22 11.19 4.70
N LEU A 15 5.03 9.92 4.36
CA LEU A 15 4.59 9.57 3.02
C LEU A 15 3.16 10.08 2.78
N PRO A 16 2.94 10.90 1.76
CA PRO A 16 1.60 11.41 1.49
C PRO A 16 0.72 10.29 0.94
N ILE A 17 -0.36 10.04 1.67
CA ILE A 17 -1.35 9.05 1.24
C ILE A 17 -2.70 9.73 1.25
N SER A 18 -3.36 9.72 0.11
CA SER A 18 -4.66 10.34 -0.03
C SER A 18 -5.71 9.67 0.84
N ASP A 19 -6.69 10.45 1.30
CA ASP A 19 -7.83 9.91 2.03
C ASP A 19 -8.65 8.96 1.16
N ASP A 20 -8.47 9.05 -0.15
CA ASP A 20 -9.15 8.15 -1.09
C ASP A 20 -8.42 6.82 -1.25
N ALA A 21 -7.34 6.61 -0.51
CA ALA A 21 -6.57 5.37 -0.55
C ALA A 21 -6.60 4.67 0.81
N PRO A 22 -7.75 4.17 1.23
CA PRO A 22 -7.89 3.59 2.58
C PRO A 22 -7.05 2.34 2.80
N MET A 23 -6.83 1.54 1.78
CA MET A 23 -6.00 0.33 1.94
C MET A 23 -4.55 0.69 2.20
N CYS A 24 -4.04 1.70 1.50
CA CYS A 24 -2.67 2.16 1.72
C CYS A 24 -2.52 2.78 3.10
N SER A 25 -3.52 3.55 3.53
CA SER A 25 -3.54 4.13 4.86
C SER A 25 -3.53 3.07 5.94
N LEU A 26 -4.33 2.03 5.76
CA LEU A 26 -4.38 0.92 6.71
C LEU A 26 -3.05 0.19 6.77
N LEU A 27 -2.44 -0.05 5.61
CA LEU A 27 -1.14 -0.71 5.57
C LEU A 27 -0.10 0.12 6.30
N ARG A 28 -0.07 1.44 6.06
CA ARG A 28 0.86 2.32 6.77
C ARG A 28 0.68 2.21 8.28
N THR A 29 -0.55 2.30 8.75
CA THR A 29 -0.84 2.21 10.17
C THR A 29 -0.35 0.89 10.76
N THR A 30 -0.60 -0.20 10.05
CA THR A 30 -0.18 -1.52 10.48
C THR A 30 1.34 -1.62 10.54
N LEU A 31 2.03 -1.13 9.52
CA LEU A 31 3.48 -1.16 9.47
C LEU A 31 4.10 -0.32 10.58
N LEU A 32 3.55 0.86 10.83
CA LEU A 32 4.03 1.73 11.90
C LEU A 32 3.89 1.04 13.25
N LYS A 33 2.78 0.36 13.46
CA LYS A 33 2.54 -0.36 14.70
C LYS A 33 3.57 -1.47 14.90
N HIS A 34 3.84 -2.25 13.87
CA HIS A 34 4.85 -3.30 13.94
C HIS A 34 6.23 -2.73 14.17
N ALA A 35 6.58 -1.65 13.48
CA ALA A 35 7.87 -1.01 13.64
C ALA A 35 8.07 -0.48 15.06
N GLN A 36 7.02 0.07 15.65
CA GLN A 36 7.06 0.58 17.02
C GLN A 36 7.30 -0.53 18.04
N HIS A 37 6.92 -1.74 17.71
CA HIS A 37 7.16 -2.89 18.57
C HIS A 37 8.49 -3.58 18.28
N GLY A 38 9.30 -3.00 17.40
CA GLY A 38 10.59 -3.54 17.06
C GLY A 38 10.56 -4.73 16.12
N SER A 39 9.42 -5.01 15.51
CA SER A 39 9.28 -6.12 14.58
C SER A 39 9.83 -5.76 13.22
N ASP A 40 10.37 -6.76 12.53
CA ASP A 40 10.81 -6.60 11.14
C ASP A 40 9.57 -6.48 10.26
N ILE A 41 9.49 -5.39 9.51
CA ILE A 41 8.32 -5.12 8.68
C ILE A 41 8.50 -5.51 7.21
N THR A 42 9.60 -6.19 6.89
CA THR A 42 9.89 -6.57 5.52
C THR A 42 8.80 -7.46 4.93
N GLU A 43 8.48 -8.54 5.63
CA GLU A 43 7.47 -9.48 5.13
C GLU A 43 6.07 -8.85 5.05
N PRO A 44 5.55 -8.23 6.11
CA PRO A 44 4.22 -7.62 6.00
C PRO A 44 4.16 -6.51 4.96
N THR A 45 5.26 -5.79 4.72
CA THR A 45 5.30 -4.78 3.69
C THR A 45 5.14 -5.40 2.32
N LEU A 46 5.92 -6.43 2.03
CA LEU A 46 5.87 -7.09 0.73
C LEU A 46 4.51 -7.73 0.48
N LEU A 47 4.00 -8.44 1.46
CA LEU A 47 2.70 -9.09 1.33
C LEU A 47 1.58 -8.07 1.21
N GLY A 48 1.63 -7.01 2.00
CA GLY A 48 0.62 -5.96 1.96
C GLY A 48 0.62 -5.23 0.63
N LEU A 49 1.79 -4.86 0.12
CA LEU A 49 1.90 -4.18 -1.16
C LEU A 49 1.39 -5.06 -2.29
N LEU A 50 1.76 -6.33 -2.29
CA LEU A 50 1.33 -7.23 -3.33
C LEU A 50 -0.19 -7.43 -3.30
N ALA A 51 -0.76 -7.57 -2.12
CA ALA A 51 -2.20 -7.72 -1.97
C ALA A 51 -2.95 -6.48 -2.45
N ILE A 52 -2.48 -5.29 -2.08
CA ILE A 52 -3.10 -4.04 -2.50
C ILE A 52 -2.95 -3.84 -3.99
N THR A 53 -1.77 -4.08 -4.52
CA THR A 53 -1.51 -3.93 -5.95
C THR A 53 -2.40 -4.87 -6.76
N GLY A 54 -2.53 -6.12 -6.31
CA GLY A 54 -3.40 -7.08 -6.96
C GLY A 54 -4.86 -6.65 -6.95
N ALA A 55 -5.32 -6.14 -5.82
CA ALA A 55 -6.70 -5.66 -5.71
C ALA A 55 -6.96 -4.46 -6.62
N LEU A 56 -5.98 -3.56 -6.71
CA LEU A 56 -6.09 -2.40 -7.60
C LEU A 56 -6.09 -2.82 -9.06
N GLU A 57 -5.22 -3.74 -9.41
CA GLU A 57 -5.17 -4.25 -10.77
C GLU A 57 -6.50 -4.88 -11.16
N GLU A 58 -7.07 -5.66 -10.26
CA GLU A 58 -8.37 -6.29 -10.50
C GLU A 58 -9.46 -5.24 -10.72
N ARG A 59 -9.48 -4.20 -9.89
CA ARG A 59 -10.44 -3.11 -10.03
C ARG A 59 -10.27 -2.37 -11.35
N LEU A 60 -9.03 -2.10 -11.73
CA LEU A 60 -8.75 -1.43 -13.00
C LEU A 60 -9.20 -2.28 -14.18
N THR A 61 -8.93 -3.58 -14.12
CA THR A 61 -9.36 -4.49 -15.17
C THR A 61 -10.88 -4.48 -15.32
N ARG A 62 -11.61 -4.49 -14.22
CA ARG A 62 -13.06 -4.43 -14.24
C ARG A 62 -13.58 -3.12 -14.80
N LEU A 63 -12.95 -2.02 -14.39
CA LEU A 63 -13.32 -0.69 -14.89
C LEU A 63 -13.06 -0.57 -16.37
N GLU A 64 -11.91 -1.04 -16.83
CA GLU A 64 -11.58 -1.02 -18.26
C GLU A 64 -12.57 -1.83 -19.07
N ALA A 65 -12.96 -2.98 -18.55
CA ALA A 65 -13.95 -3.81 -19.22
C ALA A 65 -15.32 -3.15 -19.29
N THR A 66 -15.64 -2.32 -18.30
CA THR A 66 -16.93 -1.62 -18.22
C THR A 66 -16.98 -0.41 -19.14
N ILE A 67 -15.92 0.38 -19.16
CA ILE A 67 -15.88 1.62 -19.93
C ILE A 67 -15.39 1.42 -21.35
N GLN A 68 -14.68 0.35 -21.59
CA GLN A 68 -14.13 0.10 -22.92
C GLN A 68 -15.27 -0.12 -23.90
N PRO A 69 -15.38 0.70 -24.92
CA PRO A 69 -16.40 0.46 -25.92
C PRO A 69 -16.14 -0.88 -26.57
N SER A 70 -17.23 -1.52 -26.94
CA SER A 70 -17.10 -2.78 -27.66
C SER A 70 -16.13 -2.60 -28.81
N PRO A 71 -15.20 -3.53 -28.96
CA PRO A 71 -14.28 -3.42 -30.07
C PRO A 71 -15.08 -3.31 -31.36
N THR A 72 -14.87 -2.23 -32.01
CA THR A 72 -15.53 -2.02 -33.28
C THR A 72 -14.93 -3.00 -34.26
N PRO A 73 -15.75 -3.68 -34.98
CA PRO A 73 -15.26 -4.55 -36.04
C PRO A 73 -14.53 -3.76 -37.11
#